data_74ea194b0843f466f6e5ea46ec84e5de
#
_entry.id   74ea194b0843f466f6e5ea46ec84e5de
#
_cell.length_a   1.000
_cell.length_b   1.000
_cell.length_c   1.000
_cell.angle_alpha   90.00
_cell.angle_beta   90.00
_cell.angle_gamma   90.00
#
_symmetry.space_group_name_H-M   'P 1'
#
loop_
_entity.id
_entity.type
_entity.pdbx_description
1 polymer ?
#
loop_
_entity_poly.entity_id
_entity_poly.type
_entity_poly.pdbx_seq_one_letter_code
_entity_poly.pdbx_strand_id
1 'polypeptide(L)'
;MKILKKATEDIKPYEKNPRKNQPVDKVAKSIKEFGFNQPIIIDKDNVIIAGHTRWKAAQKLGLETVPVVEVKLSKEKAKMYRIIDNKLSEEAIWD
;
A
#
# COMPACT_ATOMS: atom_id res chain seq x y z
N MET A 1 -2.57 0.19 -16.75
CA MET A 1 -2.68 -0.72 -15.59
C MET A 1 -4.13 -0.84 -15.16
N LYS A 2 -4.53 -2.05 -14.84
CA LYS A 2 -5.92 -2.30 -14.45
C LYS A 2 -6.06 -2.24 -12.94
N ILE A 3 -7.01 -1.43 -12.46
CA ILE A 3 -7.31 -1.32 -11.03
C ILE A 3 -8.42 -2.32 -10.72
N LEU A 4 -8.15 -3.18 -9.73
CA LEU A 4 -9.10 -4.18 -9.26
C LEU A 4 -9.48 -3.88 -7.82
N LYS A 5 -10.59 -4.45 -7.36
CA LYS A 5 -10.95 -4.40 -5.95
C LYS A 5 -10.68 -5.76 -5.33
N LYS A 6 -10.00 -5.78 -4.19
CA LYS A 6 -9.76 -7.01 -3.44
C LYS A 6 -10.20 -6.83 -2.00
N ALA A 7 -10.55 -7.93 -1.36
CA ALA A 7 -10.89 -7.92 0.05
C ALA A 7 -9.68 -7.45 0.86
N THR A 8 -9.90 -6.50 1.76
CA THR A 8 -8.84 -5.94 2.59
C THR A 8 -8.12 -7.04 3.38
N GLU A 9 -8.84 -8.04 3.85
CA GLU A 9 -8.28 -9.16 4.61
C GLU A 9 -7.42 -10.10 3.78
N ASP A 10 -7.56 -10.09 2.45
CA ASP A 10 -6.77 -10.95 1.56
C ASP A 10 -5.41 -10.35 1.23
N ILE A 11 -5.21 -9.09 1.55
CA ILE A 11 -3.95 -8.39 1.32
C ILE A 11 -3.00 -8.70 2.47
N LYS A 12 -1.73 -8.96 2.14
CA LYS A 12 -0.71 -9.31 3.11
C LYS A 12 0.36 -8.23 3.20
N PRO A 13 0.76 -7.82 4.41
CA PRO A 13 1.86 -6.87 4.53
C PRO A 13 3.18 -7.56 4.21
N TYR A 14 4.15 -6.77 3.72
CA TYR A 14 5.50 -7.28 3.52
C TYR A 14 6.21 -7.29 4.88
N GLU A 15 6.70 -8.47 5.29
CA GLU A 15 7.28 -8.66 6.63
C GLU A 15 8.48 -7.77 6.92
N LYS A 16 9.26 -7.47 5.90
CA LYS A 16 10.47 -6.64 6.05
C LYS A 16 10.22 -5.18 5.70
N ASN A 17 8.98 -4.72 5.86
CA ASN A 17 8.67 -3.32 5.62
C ASN A 17 9.46 -2.42 6.57
N PRO A 18 10.38 -1.57 6.07
CA PRO A 18 11.25 -0.77 6.93
C PRO A 18 10.57 0.40 7.62
N ARG A 19 9.38 0.81 7.17
CA ARG A 19 8.66 1.95 7.75
C ARG A 19 7.93 1.52 9.01
N LYS A 20 8.40 2.01 10.15
CA LYS A 20 7.81 1.70 11.46
C LYS A 20 6.82 2.75 11.94
N ASN A 21 7.08 4.03 11.67
CA ASN A 21 6.22 5.13 12.09
C ASN A 21 5.45 5.66 10.89
N GLN A 22 4.27 5.08 10.65
CA GLN A 22 3.45 5.43 9.51
C GLN A 22 2.31 6.35 9.95
N PRO A 23 2.01 7.40 9.16
CA PRO A 23 0.93 8.33 9.51
C PRO A 23 -0.45 7.74 9.18
N VAL A 24 -0.78 6.61 9.79
CA VAL A 24 -2.02 5.88 9.51
C VAL A 24 -3.26 6.74 9.75
N ASP A 25 -3.28 7.49 10.86
CA ASP A 25 -4.44 8.31 11.22
C ASP A 25 -4.67 9.43 10.20
N LYS A 26 -3.60 10.06 9.74
CA LYS A 26 -3.71 11.11 8.72
C LYS A 26 -4.20 10.57 7.39
N VAL A 27 -3.69 9.41 7.00
CA VAL A 27 -4.11 8.76 5.76
C VAL A 27 -5.55 8.29 5.85
N ALA A 28 -5.95 7.73 7.00
CA ALA A 28 -7.33 7.31 7.22
C ALA A 28 -8.29 8.50 7.12
N LYS A 29 -7.93 9.61 7.70
CA LYS A 29 -8.73 10.84 7.63
C LYS A 29 -8.88 11.34 6.20
N SER A 30 -7.79 11.31 5.43
CA SER A 30 -7.81 11.68 4.02
C SER A 30 -8.70 10.76 3.20
N ILE A 31 -8.61 9.45 3.43
CA ILE A 31 -9.44 8.47 2.73
C ILE A 31 -10.92 8.70 3.06
N LYS A 32 -11.22 8.96 4.31
CA LYS A 32 -12.60 9.22 4.75
C LYS A 32 -13.18 10.47 4.07
N GLU A 33 -12.37 11.50 3.91
CA GLU A 33 -12.83 12.77 3.35
C GLU A 33 -12.86 12.80 1.83
N PHE A 34 -11.83 12.27 1.19
CA PHE A 34 -11.64 12.36 -0.26
C PHE A 34 -11.81 11.05 -1.02
N GLY A 35 -11.94 9.94 -0.32
CA GLY A 35 -12.01 8.62 -0.94
C GLY A 35 -10.66 7.96 -1.08
N PHE A 36 -10.68 6.68 -1.42
CA PHE A 36 -9.48 5.87 -1.61
C PHE A 36 -9.02 6.02 -3.06
N ASN A 37 -8.22 7.04 -3.33
CA ASN A 37 -7.87 7.45 -4.70
C ASN A 37 -6.53 6.91 -5.21
N GLN A 38 -5.72 6.30 -4.33
CA GLN A 38 -4.43 5.72 -4.71
C GLN A 38 -4.46 4.23 -4.44
N PRO A 39 -4.43 3.39 -5.48
CA PRO A 39 -4.51 1.95 -5.27
C PRO A 39 -3.26 1.41 -4.57
N ILE A 40 -3.44 0.30 -3.86
CA ILE A 40 -2.35 -0.44 -3.25
C ILE A 40 -1.72 -1.29 -4.34
N ILE A 41 -0.40 -1.32 -4.42
CA ILE A 41 0.32 -2.14 -5.39
C ILE A 41 0.73 -3.44 -4.69
N ILE A 42 0.31 -4.56 -5.27
CA ILE A 42 0.57 -5.88 -4.72
C ILE A 42 1.26 -6.77 -5.75
N ASP A 43 1.92 -7.81 -5.28
CA ASP A 43 2.48 -8.83 -6.17
C ASP A 43 1.44 -9.95 -6.42
N LYS A 44 1.86 -10.98 -7.12
CA LYS A 44 0.98 -12.11 -7.47
C LYS A 44 0.48 -12.88 -6.25
N ASP A 45 1.14 -12.75 -5.12
CA ASP A 45 0.78 -13.45 -3.88
C ASP A 45 0.02 -12.54 -2.91
N ASN A 46 -0.50 -11.41 -3.39
CA ASN A 46 -1.23 -10.41 -2.61
C ASN A 46 -0.37 -9.72 -1.55
N VAL A 47 0.95 -9.76 -1.67
CA VAL A 47 1.85 -9.09 -0.76
C VAL A 47 2.07 -7.66 -1.21
N ILE A 48 1.93 -6.72 -0.30
CA ILE A 48 2.04 -5.30 -0.63
C ILE A 48 3.44 -4.94 -1.11
N ILE A 49 3.51 -4.24 -2.22
CA ILE A 49 4.73 -3.63 -2.72
C ILE A 49 4.76 -2.16 -2.28
N ALA A 50 3.65 -1.46 -2.48
CA ALA A 50 3.51 -0.07 -2.09
C ALA A 50 2.11 0.16 -1.54
N GLY A 51 2.00 0.96 -0.48
CA GLY A 51 0.72 1.32 0.10
C GLY A 51 0.41 0.67 1.44
N HIS A 52 1.42 0.27 2.22
CA HIS A 52 1.21 -0.29 3.56
C HIS A 52 0.39 0.64 4.45
N THR A 53 0.68 1.94 4.42
CA THR A 53 -0.04 2.91 5.24
C THR A 53 -1.50 3.00 4.83
N ARG A 54 -1.76 2.99 3.52
CA ARG A 54 -3.14 3.01 3.00
C ARG A 54 -3.91 1.75 3.40
N TRP A 55 -3.23 0.60 3.37
CA TRP A 55 -3.85 -0.66 3.77
C TRP A 55 -4.20 -0.65 5.27
N LYS A 56 -3.28 -0.19 6.11
CA LYS A 56 -3.54 -0.06 7.56
C LYS A 56 -4.68 0.92 7.83
N ALA A 57 -4.71 2.03 7.08
CA ALA A 57 -5.79 3.00 7.21
C ALA A 57 -7.14 2.39 6.80
N ALA A 58 -7.16 1.58 5.74
CA ALA A 58 -8.37 0.89 5.31
C ALA A 58 -8.88 -0.06 6.38
N GLN A 59 -7.97 -0.80 7.03
CA GLN A 59 -8.35 -1.67 8.14
C GLN A 59 -8.94 -0.87 9.29
N LYS A 60 -8.32 0.25 9.63
CA LYS A 60 -8.81 1.12 10.71
C LYS A 60 -10.20 1.68 10.41
N LEU A 61 -10.48 1.98 9.15
CA LEU A 61 -11.79 2.49 8.73
C LEU A 61 -12.84 1.39 8.54
N GLY A 62 -12.43 0.12 8.64
CA GLY A 62 -13.34 -1.00 8.44
C GLY A 62 -13.76 -1.21 7.00
N LEU A 63 -12.93 -0.82 6.03
CA LEU A 63 -13.25 -1.02 4.63
C LEU A 63 -13.13 -2.51 4.28
N GLU A 64 -14.17 -3.05 3.66
CA GLU A 64 -14.19 -4.46 3.26
C GLU A 64 -13.31 -4.73 2.06
N THR A 65 -13.22 -3.77 1.13
CA THR A 65 -12.41 -3.90 -0.08
C THR A 65 -11.55 -2.67 -0.27
N VAL A 66 -10.44 -2.86 -1.00
CA VAL A 66 -9.53 -1.77 -1.35
C VAL A 66 -9.18 -1.88 -2.84
N PRO A 67 -8.93 -0.74 -3.52
CA PRO A 67 -8.45 -0.78 -4.89
C PRO A 67 -6.99 -1.21 -4.91
N VAL A 68 -6.66 -2.12 -5.82
CA VAL A 68 -5.30 -2.65 -5.96
C VAL A 68 -4.88 -2.69 -7.41
N VAL A 69 -3.57 -2.62 -7.62
CA VAL A 69 -2.94 -2.92 -8.90
C VAL A 69 -2.00 -4.10 -8.66
N GLU A 70 -2.22 -5.19 -9.36
CA GLU A 70 -1.35 -6.35 -9.25
C GLU A 70 -0.26 -6.24 -10.31
N VAL A 71 0.99 -6.33 -9.88
CA VAL A 71 2.13 -6.33 -10.78
C VAL A 71 2.78 -7.72 -10.78
N LYS A 72 3.10 -8.21 -11.96
CA LYS A 72 3.75 -9.52 -12.12
C LYS A 72 5.24 -9.31 -12.25
N LEU A 73 5.93 -9.27 -11.11
CA LEU A 73 7.37 -9.07 -11.05
C LEU A 73 8.04 -10.29 -10.44
N SER A 74 9.30 -10.52 -10.83
CA SER A 74 10.13 -11.51 -10.12
C SER A 74 10.31 -11.07 -8.68
N LYS A 75 10.71 -12.00 -7.81
CA LYS A 75 10.97 -11.67 -6.41
C LYS A 75 12.03 -10.59 -6.27
N GLU A 76 13.05 -10.64 -7.12
CA GLU A 76 14.12 -9.64 -7.11
C GLU A 76 13.63 -8.25 -7.50
N LYS A 77 12.83 -8.17 -8.55
CA LYS A 77 12.27 -6.88 -9.00
C LYS A 77 11.26 -6.33 -8.00
N ALA A 78 10.45 -7.20 -7.41
CA ALA A 78 9.50 -6.77 -6.37
C ALA A 78 10.25 -6.20 -5.16
N LYS A 79 11.33 -6.85 -4.75
CA LYS A 79 12.16 -6.37 -3.65
C LYS A 79 12.77 -5.02 -3.96
N MET A 80 13.29 -4.86 -5.17
CA MET A 80 13.86 -3.59 -5.61
C MET A 80 12.81 -2.48 -5.64
N TYR A 81 11.63 -2.78 -6.15
CA TYR A 81 10.53 -1.82 -6.20
C TYR A 81 10.17 -1.34 -4.78
N ARG A 82 10.09 -2.26 -3.81
CA ARG A 82 9.79 -1.89 -2.43
C ARG A 82 10.82 -0.94 -1.85
N ILE A 83 12.10 -1.18 -2.12
CA ILE A 83 13.18 -0.32 -1.64
C ILE A 83 13.09 1.07 -2.25
N ILE A 84 12.89 1.14 -3.55
CA ILE A 84 12.80 2.41 -4.27
C ILE A 84 11.58 3.21 -3.83
N ASP A 85 10.43 2.55 -3.73
CA ASP A 85 9.19 3.21 -3.31
C ASP A 85 9.31 3.80 -1.91
N ASN A 86 9.88 3.04 -0.98
CA ASN A 86 10.08 3.52 0.38
C ASN A 86 11.00 4.73 0.43
N LYS A 87 12.07 4.71 -0.36
CA LYS A 87 13.02 5.82 -0.41
C LYS A 87 12.39 7.07 -1.02
N LEU A 88 11.62 6.91 -2.09
CA LEU A 88 10.92 8.03 -2.71
C LEU A 88 9.88 8.65 -1.77
N SER A 89 9.21 7.81 -1.00
CA SER A 89 8.26 8.29 0.01
C SER A 89 8.95 9.12 1.09
N GLU A 90 10.14 8.70 1.51
CA GLU A 90 10.94 9.45 2.48
C GLU A 90 11.37 10.80 1.92
N GLU A 91 11.79 10.84 0.67
CA GLU A 91 12.19 12.09 0.01
C GLU A 91 11.01 13.05 -0.12
N ALA A 92 9.83 12.54 -0.42
CA ALA A 92 8.62 13.35 -0.55
C ALA A 92 8.23 14.05 0.75
N ILE A 93 8.58 13.49 1.90
CA ILE A 93 8.27 14.07 3.20
C ILE A 93 9.10 15.35 3.46
N TRP A 94 10.22 15.47 2.81
CA TRP A 94 11.16 16.57 3.06
C TRP A 94 10.91 17.83 2.23
N ASP A 95 9.96 17.81 1.33
CA ASP A 95 9.61 18.97 0.49
C ASP A 95 8.79 20.01 1.24
#